data_9cab7e4302645456dd39417f4ab2deb3
#
_entry.id   9cab7e4302645456dd39417f4ab2deb3
#
_cell.length_a   1.000
_cell.length_b   1.000
_cell.length_c   1.000
_cell.angle_alpha   90.00
_cell.angle_beta   90.00
_cell.angle_gamma   90.00
#
_symmetry.space_group_name_H-M   'P 1'
#
loop_
_entity.id
_entity.type
_entity.pdbx_description
1 polymer ?
#
loop_
_entity_poly.entity_id
_entity_poly.type
_entity_poly.pdbx_seq_one_letter_code
_entity_poly.pdbx_strand_id
1 'polypeptide(L)'
;MNEITPIKGKYKSIKEQGIEAPLALLAELSHRCPLQCPYCSNPVQLEKKTGELTTDEWKSVIDQAVELGMHQIHLSGGEPTVRHDLEEIVEHCTKTGLYTNLITSGVLLNPDRLEKLEKLGLEHVQLSFQDTDNENADRIGGFKGGHAKKLEVAKWVRDVDLPLTVNCVVHRQNIDNLENFIQMARDLDAERVEIAQVQYYGWALKNRAAFIPTPEQLDHATEIV
;
A
#
# COMPACT_ATOMS: atom_id res chain seq x y z
N MET A 1 10.29 -29.28 8.34
CA MET A 1 8.91 -28.77 8.30
C MET A 1 8.44 -28.72 9.75
N ASN A 2 8.40 -27.53 10.33
CA ASN A 2 7.79 -27.34 11.65
C ASN A 2 6.30 -27.14 11.41
N GLU A 3 5.51 -28.13 11.76
CA GLU A 3 4.06 -28.00 11.82
C GLU A 3 3.74 -26.85 12.82
N ILE A 4 3.15 -25.80 12.32
CA ILE A 4 2.53 -24.76 13.17
C ILE A 4 1.33 -25.43 13.81
N THR A 5 1.52 -25.96 15.02
CA THR A 5 0.40 -26.53 15.79
C THR A 5 -0.52 -25.38 16.19
N PRO A 6 -1.80 -25.37 15.77
CA PRO A 6 -2.74 -24.36 16.21
C PRO A 6 -2.81 -24.36 17.73
N ILE A 7 -2.73 -23.19 18.36
CA ILE A 7 -2.92 -23.03 19.80
C ILE A 7 -4.40 -23.32 20.13
N LYS A 8 -4.74 -24.62 20.15
CA LYS A 8 -6.10 -25.03 20.51
C LYS A 8 -6.26 -24.95 22.03
N GLY A 9 -7.21 -24.14 22.48
CA GLY A 9 -7.90 -24.37 23.75
C GLY A 9 -7.50 -23.52 24.94
N LYS A 10 -6.74 -22.42 24.81
CA LYS A 10 -6.45 -21.53 25.98
C LYS A 10 -7.14 -20.17 25.96
N TYR A 11 -7.67 -19.74 24.83
CA TYR A 11 -8.29 -18.43 24.70
C TYR A 11 -9.76 -18.58 24.28
N LYS A 12 -10.63 -17.80 24.92
CA LYS A 12 -12.00 -17.62 24.46
C LYS A 12 -11.95 -16.97 23.07
N SER A 13 -12.90 -17.30 22.22
CA SER A 13 -13.03 -16.64 20.91
C SER A 13 -13.23 -15.12 21.11
N ILE A 14 -12.90 -14.32 20.11
CA ILE A 14 -13.10 -12.86 20.12
C ILE A 14 -14.56 -12.55 20.51
N LYS A 15 -15.51 -13.26 19.91
CA LYS A 15 -16.94 -13.11 20.18
C LYS A 15 -17.32 -13.43 21.63
N GLU A 16 -16.73 -14.47 22.24
CA GLU A 16 -16.97 -14.83 23.64
C GLU A 16 -16.36 -13.84 24.62
N GLN A 17 -15.40 -13.03 24.18
CA GLN A 17 -14.78 -11.96 24.94
C GLN A 17 -15.50 -10.62 24.77
N GLY A 18 -16.52 -10.53 23.90
CA GLY A 18 -17.22 -9.29 23.59
C GLY A 18 -16.36 -8.29 22.80
N ILE A 19 -15.31 -8.77 22.12
CA ILE A 19 -14.45 -7.96 21.29
C ILE A 19 -15.02 -7.98 19.87
N GLU A 20 -15.18 -6.81 19.26
CA GLU A 20 -15.58 -6.69 17.86
C GLU A 20 -14.51 -7.25 16.95
N ALA A 21 -14.92 -7.90 15.84
CA ALA A 21 -14.00 -8.39 14.84
C ALA A 21 -13.26 -7.22 14.17
N PRO A 22 -11.96 -7.37 13.84
CA PRO A 22 -11.26 -6.38 13.03
C PRO A 22 -11.91 -6.30 11.63
N LEU A 23 -11.99 -5.09 11.07
CA LEU A 23 -12.64 -4.86 9.77
C LEU A 23 -11.76 -5.26 8.59
N ALA A 24 -10.46 -5.06 8.70
CA ALA A 24 -9.52 -5.21 7.61
C ALA A 24 -8.20 -5.83 8.05
N LEU A 25 -7.53 -6.47 7.10
CA LEU A 25 -6.15 -6.94 7.20
C LEU A 25 -5.25 -6.06 6.30
N LEU A 26 -4.20 -5.48 6.86
CA LEU A 26 -3.08 -4.95 6.08
C LEU A 26 -2.03 -6.06 5.91
N ALA A 27 -1.91 -6.57 4.70
CA ALA A 27 -1.01 -7.67 4.35
C ALA A 27 0.28 -7.13 3.70
N GLU A 28 1.37 -7.08 4.46
CA GLU A 28 2.68 -6.73 3.94
C GLU A 28 3.32 -7.95 3.26
N LEU A 29 3.05 -8.11 1.96
CA LEU A 29 3.38 -9.33 1.20
C LEU A 29 4.89 -9.53 0.98
N SER A 30 5.66 -8.44 0.98
CA SER A 30 7.10 -8.44 0.72
C SER A 30 7.74 -7.18 1.30
N HIS A 31 8.98 -7.28 1.75
CA HIS A 31 9.81 -6.09 2.06
C HIS A 31 10.53 -5.54 0.83
N ARG A 32 10.58 -6.28 -0.27
CA ARG A 32 11.25 -5.85 -1.51
C ARG A 32 10.49 -4.71 -2.16
N CYS A 33 11.22 -3.69 -2.60
CA CYS A 33 10.66 -2.54 -3.29
C CYS A 33 11.68 -2.02 -4.32
N PRO A 34 11.25 -1.64 -5.54
CA PRO A 34 12.15 -1.00 -6.51
C PRO A 34 12.47 0.46 -6.14
N LEU A 35 11.64 1.09 -5.30
CA LEU A 35 11.87 2.44 -4.80
C LEU A 35 12.78 2.43 -3.56
N GLN A 36 13.40 3.59 -3.29
CA GLN A 36 14.30 3.79 -2.16
C GLN A 36 13.90 5.06 -1.37
N CYS A 37 12.62 5.20 -1.07
CA CYS A 37 12.09 6.36 -0.37
C CYS A 37 12.74 6.53 1.01
N PRO A 38 13.45 7.64 1.30
CA PRO A 38 14.15 7.81 2.57
C PRO A 38 13.19 8.05 3.75
N TYR A 39 11.91 8.30 3.49
CA TYR A 39 10.86 8.40 4.50
C TYR A 39 10.07 7.09 4.70
N CYS A 40 10.52 5.97 4.11
CA CYS A 40 9.86 4.68 4.21
C CYS A 40 9.86 4.16 5.65
N SER A 41 8.73 3.65 6.12
CA SER A 41 8.59 3.03 7.45
C SER A 41 9.12 1.60 7.50
N ASN A 42 9.47 1.00 6.36
CA ASN A 42 10.03 -0.34 6.31
C ASN A 42 11.29 -0.48 7.17
N PRO A 43 11.53 -1.68 7.75
CA PRO A 43 12.72 -1.94 8.55
C PRO A 43 14.00 -1.64 7.77
N VAL A 44 15.03 -1.19 8.50
CA VAL A 44 16.36 -0.97 7.90
C VAL A 44 16.99 -2.27 7.41
N GLN A 45 16.72 -3.37 8.12
CA GLN A 45 17.05 -4.72 7.68
C GLN A 45 15.80 -5.36 7.09
N LEU A 46 15.78 -5.45 5.77
CA LEU A 46 14.67 -6.06 5.06
C LEU A 46 14.75 -7.59 5.17
N GLU A 47 13.59 -8.23 5.33
CA GLU A 47 13.49 -9.70 5.25
C GLU A 47 13.89 -10.17 3.85
N LYS A 48 14.62 -11.28 3.78
CA LYS A 48 15.00 -11.89 2.51
C LYS A 48 13.80 -12.58 1.87
N LYS A 49 13.79 -12.68 0.54
CA LYS A 49 12.75 -13.43 -0.19
C LYS A 49 12.49 -14.83 0.38
N THR A 50 13.53 -15.49 0.90
CA THR A 50 13.43 -16.83 1.50
C THR A 50 12.75 -16.86 2.88
N GLY A 51 12.55 -15.72 3.51
CA GLY A 51 11.80 -15.55 4.77
C GLY A 51 10.39 -15.01 4.58
N GLU A 52 10.00 -14.67 3.35
CA GLU A 52 8.64 -14.25 3.04
C GLU A 52 7.69 -15.45 3.10
N LEU A 53 6.43 -15.22 3.52
CA LEU A 53 5.41 -16.26 3.47
C LEU A 53 5.18 -16.71 2.03
N THR A 54 5.03 -18.02 1.86
CA THR A 54 4.64 -18.64 0.60
C THR A 54 3.21 -18.29 0.21
N THR A 55 2.81 -18.60 -1.01
CA THR A 55 1.43 -18.42 -1.49
C THR A 55 0.44 -19.19 -0.63
N ASP A 56 0.73 -20.45 -0.28
CA ASP A 56 -0.16 -21.29 0.54
C ASP A 56 -0.27 -20.77 1.98
N GLU A 57 0.82 -20.27 2.56
CA GLU A 57 0.78 -19.62 3.87
C GLU A 57 -0.05 -18.34 3.84
N TRP A 58 0.05 -17.51 2.79
CA TRP A 58 -0.80 -16.34 2.63
C TRP A 58 -2.27 -16.70 2.47
N LYS A 59 -2.61 -17.75 1.69
CA LYS A 59 -3.97 -18.26 1.60
C LYS A 59 -4.51 -18.67 2.97
N SER A 60 -3.70 -19.38 3.75
CA SER A 60 -4.07 -19.75 5.12
C SER A 60 -4.29 -18.54 6.04
N VAL A 61 -3.49 -17.48 5.91
CA VAL A 61 -3.68 -16.21 6.66
C VAL A 61 -4.99 -15.53 6.24
N ILE A 62 -5.29 -15.51 4.94
CA ILE A 62 -6.52 -14.93 4.39
C ILE A 62 -7.74 -15.69 4.91
N ASP A 63 -7.74 -17.02 4.87
CA ASP A 63 -8.82 -17.85 5.38
C ASP A 63 -9.08 -17.59 6.87
N GLN A 64 -8.02 -17.49 7.68
CA GLN A 64 -8.14 -17.14 9.10
C GLN A 64 -8.67 -15.72 9.32
N ALA A 65 -8.30 -14.75 8.48
CA ALA A 65 -8.84 -13.38 8.54
C ALA A 65 -10.36 -13.36 8.29
N VAL A 66 -10.82 -14.14 7.30
CA VAL A 66 -12.25 -14.29 7.02
C VAL A 66 -12.99 -15.00 8.18
N GLU A 67 -12.40 -16.04 8.76
CA GLU A 67 -12.97 -16.73 9.93
C GLU A 67 -13.10 -15.79 11.14
N LEU A 68 -12.19 -14.80 11.28
CA LEU A 68 -12.28 -13.76 12.31
C LEU A 68 -13.35 -12.70 12.00
N GLY A 69 -13.92 -12.69 10.80
CA GLY A 69 -14.95 -11.74 10.38
C GLY A 69 -14.42 -10.48 9.69
N MET A 70 -13.21 -10.50 9.18
CA MET A 70 -12.69 -9.41 8.33
C MET A 70 -13.41 -9.38 6.99
N HIS A 71 -13.60 -8.19 6.44
CA HIS A 71 -14.29 -7.95 5.17
C HIS A 71 -13.39 -7.33 4.10
N GLN A 72 -12.21 -6.86 4.48
CA GLN A 72 -11.30 -6.15 3.58
C GLN A 72 -9.88 -6.65 3.76
N ILE A 73 -9.13 -6.64 2.65
CA ILE A 73 -7.68 -6.86 2.67
C ILE A 73 -6.98 -5.76 1.85
N HIS A 74 -5.91 -5.22 2.43
CA HIS A 74 -5.02 -4.28 1.77
C HIS A 74 -3.70 -4.97 1.48
N LEU A 75 -3.47 -5.31 0.21
CA LEU A 75 -2.24 -5.94 -0.26
C LEU A 75 -1.16 -4.87 -0.42
N SER A 76 -0.16 -4.91 0.43
CA SER A 76 0.88 -3.90 0.61
C SER A 76 2.25 -4.53 0.85
N GLY A 77 3.13 -3.80 1.51
CA GLY A 77 4.49 -4.21 1.90
C GLY A 77 5.53 -3.21 1.46
N GLY A 78 6.66 -3.66 0.94
CA GLY A 78 7.55 -2.82 0.16
C GLY A 78 6.89 -2.45 -1.16
N GLU A 79 6.79 -3.43 -2.05
CA GLU A 79 6.01 -3.33 -3.28
C GLU A 79 5.37 -4.70 -3.60
N PRO A 80 4.06 -4.86 -3.47
CA PRO A 80 3.40 -6.15 -3.65
C PRO A 80 3.56 -6.71 -5.07
N THR A 81 3.68 -5.84 -6.08
CA THR A 81 3.83 -6.27 -7.49
C THR A 81 5.18 -6.92 -7.82
N VAL A 82 6.15 -6.95 -6.88
CA VAL A 82 7.38 -7.75 -7.03
C VAL A 82 7.14 -9.25 -6.87
N ARG A 83 5.99 -9.64 -6.33
CA ARG A 83 5.60 -11.05 -6.20
C ARG A 83 5.06 -11.56 -7.51
N HIS A 84 5.52 -12.74 -7.90
CA HIS A 84 5.04 -13.42 -9.13
C HIS A 84 3.71 -14.15 -8.91
N ASP A 85 3.34 -14.38 -7.66
CA ASP A 85 2.13 -15.06 -7.21
C ASP A 85 1.04 -14.09 -6.70
N LEU A 86 1.21 -12.78 -6.93
CA LEU A 86 0.22 -11.76 -6.53
C LEU A 86 -1.16 -12.06 -7.10
N GLU A 87 -1.22 -12.47 -8.35
CA GLU A 87 -2.45 -12.82 -9.05
C GLU A 87 -3.20 -13.97 -8.37
N GLU A 88 -2.47 -14.97 -7.90
CA GLU A 88 -3.03 -16.12 -7.19
C GLU A 88 -3.55 -15.74 -5.80
N ILE A 89 -2.87 -14.80 -5.12
CA ILE A 89 -3.31 -14.23 -3.84
C ILE A 89 -4.60 -13.42 -4.04
N VAL A 90 -4.66 -12.55 -5.06
CA VAL A 90 -5.86 -11.75 -5.37
C VAL A 90 -7.05 -12.66 -5.67
N GLU A 91 -6.86 -13.67 -6.52
CA GLU A 91 -7.91 -14.64 -6.83
C GLU A 91 -8.45 -15.35 -5.58
N HIS A 92 -7.57 -15.68 -4.63
CA HIS A 92 -7.97 -16.31 -3.39
C HIS A 92 -8.77 -15.35 -2.50
N CYS A 93 -8.35 -14.08 -2.37
CA CYS A 93 -9.11 -13.06 -1.66
C CYS A 93 -10.54 -12.91 -2.20
N THR A 94 -10.67 -12.86 -3.52
CA THR A 94 -11.97 -12.77 -4.20
C THR A 94 -12.84 -14.00 -3.91
N LYS A 95 -12.27 -15.21 -3.97
CA LYS A 95 -12.98 -16.47 -3.66
C LYS A 95 -13.48 -16.54 -2.22
N THR A 96 -12.81 -15.88 -1.30
CA THR A 96 -13.20 -15.81 0.12
C THR A 96 -14.12 -14.63 0.44
N GLY A 97 -14.42 -13.76 -0.54
CA GLY A 97 -15.34 -12.64 -0.43
C GLY A 97 -14.76 -11.41 0.27
N LEU A 98 -13.44 -11.28 0.34
CA LEU A 98 -12.79 -10.08 0.85
C LEU A 98 -12.76 -8.99 -0.22
N TYR A 99 -13.13 -7.76 0.15
CA TYR A 99 -12.84 -6.57 -0.63
C TYR A 99 -11.33 -6.35 -0.72
N THR A 100 -10.78 -6.36 -1.93
CA THR A 100 -9.34 -6.40 -2.16
C THR A 100 -8.80 -5.08 -2.71
N ASN A 101 -7.96 -4.40 -1.93
CA ASN A 101 -7.27 -3.18 -2.32
C ASN A 101 -5.76 -3.45 -2.52
N LEU A 102 -5.22 -3.01 -3.66
CA LEU A 102 -3.79 -3.07 -3.97
C LEU A 102 -3.13 -1.72 -3.68
N ILE A 103 -2.27 -1.67 -2.65
CA ILE A 103 -1.45 -0.50 -2.32
C ILE A 103 -0.10 -0.67 -2.98
N THR A 104 0.19 0.15 -3.99
CA THR A 104 1.38 -0.01 -4.84
C THR A 104 2.01 1.32 -5.23
N SER A 105 3.29 1.27 -5.54
CA SER A 105 3.96 2.36 -6.26
C SER A 105 3.59 2.38 -7.76
N GLY A 106 3.09 1.29 -8.30
CA GLY A 106 2.70 1.11 -9.68
C GLY A 106 3.85 0.95 -10.69
N VAL A 107 5.10 1.22 -10.31
CA VAL A 107 6.22 1.27 -11.30
C VAL A 107 6.52 -0.05 -12.01
N LEU A 108 6.07 -1.18 -11.46
CA LEU A 108 6.22 -2.52 -12.05
C LEU A 108 4.94 -3.01 -12.75
N LEU A 109 3.84 -2.25 -12.71
CA LEU A 109 2.62 -2.59 -13.43
C LEU A 109 2.75 -2.30 -14.92
N ASN A 110 2.05 -3.09 -15.70
CA ASN A 110 1.75 -2.86 -17.11
C ASN A 110 0.25 -3.09 -17.35
N PRO A 111 -0.30 -2.66 -18.50
CA PRO A 111 -1.74 -2.80 -18.79
C PRO A 111 -2.24 -4.24 -18.66
N ASP A 112 -1.53 -5.19 -19.26
CA ASP A 112 -1.94 -6.61 -19.29
C ASP A 112 -2.03 -7.21 -17.88
N ARG A 113 -1.06 -6.86 -17.00
CA ARG A 113 -1.05 -7.34 -15.63
C ARG A 113 -2.18 -6.72 -14.80
N LEU A 114 -2.45 -5.43 -15.02
CA LEU A 114 -3.53 -4.75 -14.32
C LEU A 114 -4.90 -5.30 -14.74
N GLU A 115 -5.14 -5.47 -16.04
CA GLU A 115 -6.34 -6.10 -16.58
C GLU A 115 -6.53 -7.54 -16.04
N LYS A 116 -5.43 -8.29 -15.91
CA LYS A 116 -5.48 -9.62 -15.31
C LYS A 116 -5.88 -9.59 -13.84
N LEU A 117 -5.33 -8.65 -13.05
CA LEU A 117 -5.68 -8.49 -11.64
C LEU A 117 -7.15 -8.10 -11.46
N GLU A 118 -7.65 -7.19 -12.30
CA GLU A 118 -9.07 -6.81 -12.33
C GLU A 118 -9.95 -8.02 -12.62
N LYS A 119 -9.66 -8.80 -13.67
CA LYS A 119 -10.41 -10.03 -14.03
C LYS A 119 -10.39 -11.10 -12.93
N LEU A 120 -9.38 -11.11 -12.08
CA LEU A 120 -9.27 -12.00 -10.92
C LEU A 120 -9.99 -11.46 -9.69
N GLY A 121 -10.57 -10.24 -9.79
CA GLY A 121 -11.41 -9.64 -8.77
C GLY A 121 -10.68 -8.64 -7.86
N LEU A 122 -9.59 -8.02 -8.33
CA LEU A 122 -9.09 -6.82 -7.67
C LEU A 122 -10.16 -5.72 -7.76
N GLU A 123 -10.47 -5.06 -6.64
CA GLU A 123 -11.59 -4.12 -6.57
C GLU A 123 -11.14 -2.67 -6.37
N HIS A 124 -9.86 -2.42 -6.04
CA HIS A 124 -9.36 -1.09 -5.76
C HIS A 124 -7.85 -1.00 -5.96
N VAL A 125 -7.36 0.14 -6.43
CA VAL A 125 -5.94 0.47 -6.48
C VAL A 125 -5.67 1.76 -5.71
N GLN A 126 -4.76 1.68 -4.74
CA GLN A 126 -4.18 2.84 -4.06
C GLN A 126 -2.78 3.06 -4.59
N LEU A 127 -2.60 4.15 -5.34
CA LEU A 127 -1.34 4.48 -6.00
C LEU A 127 -0.59 5.57 -5.24
N SER A 128 0.65 5.26 -4.85
CA SER A 128 1.47 6.14 -4.03
C SER A 128 2.32 7.09 -4.86
N PHE A 129 2.20 8.40 -4.62
CA PHE A 129 3.00 9.45 -5.24
C PHE A 129 3.93 10.10 -4.20
N GLN A 130 5.17 10.43 -4.60
CA GLN A 130 6.17 11.05 -3.72
C GLN A 130 6.14 12.58 -3.79
N ASP A 131 5.76 13.12 -4.94
CA ASP A 131 5.56 14.54 -5.19
C ASP A 131 4.73 14.70 -6.47
N THR A 132 4.29 15.92 -6.77
CA THR A 132 3.66 16.32 -8.03
C THR A 132 4.67 16.81 -9.06
N ASP A 133 5.84 17.27 -8.61
CA ASP A 133 6.98 17.60 -9.48
C ASP A 133 7.75 16.34 -9.86
N ASN A 134 7.98 16.16 -11.16
CA ASN A 134 8.64 14.98 -11.72
C ASN A 134 10.04 14.71 -11.14
N GLU A 135 10.88 15.75 -11.12
CA GLU A 135 12.27 15.60 -10.70
C GLU A 135 12.36 15.32 -9.20
N ASN A 136 11.54 16.03 -8.41
CA ASN A 136 11.48 15.83 -6.97
C ASN A 136 10.89 14.48 -6.60
N ALA A 137 9.83 14.04 -7.26
CA ALA A 137 9.22 12.73 -7.06
C ALA A 137 10.20 11.58 -7.36
N ASP A 138 10.90 11.65 -8.50
CA ASP A 138 11.90 10.66 -8.87
C ASP A 138 13.10 10.65 -7.91
N ARG A 139 13.54 11.84 -7.47
CA ARG A 139 14.61 12.00 -6.47
C ARG A 139 14.20 11.39 -5.11
N ILE A 140 13.00 11.67 -4.63
CA ILE A 140 12.47 11.14 -3.36
C ILE A 140 12.26 9.64 -3.45
N GLY A 141 11.71 9.15 -4.56
CA GLY A 141 11.47 7.72 -4.79
C GLY A 141 12.75 6.93 -5.08
N GLY A 142 13.86 7.61 -5.44
CA GLY A 142 15.09 6.96 -5.89
C GLY A 142 14.90 6.16 -7.18
N PHE A 143 13.93 6.53 -8.01
CA PHE A 143 13.56 5.78 -9.23
C PHE A 143 13.28 6.75 -10.39
N LYS A 144 14.23 6.82 -11.33
CA LYS A 144 14.13 7.71 -12.49
C LYS A 144 12.97 7.31 -13.41
N GLY A 145 12.11 8.27 -13.76
CA GLY A 145 10.92 8.06 -14.60
C GLY A 145 9.75 7.46 -13.82
N GLY A 146 9.88 7.30 -12.50
CA GLY A 146 8.85 6.72 -11.65
C GLY A 146 7.58 7.53 -11.62
N HIS A 147 7.67 8.86 -11.54
CA HIS A 147 6.50 9.72 -11.51
C HIS A 147 5.71 9.63 -12.84
N ALA A 148 6.38 9.77 -13.98
CA ALA A 148 5.74 9.64 -15.28
C ALA A 148 5.05 8.27 -15.45
N LYS A 149 5.72 7.20 -15.01
CA LYS A 149 5.14 5.85 -15.02
C LYS A 149 3.86 5.74 -14.19
N LYS A 150 3.82 6.36 -13.01
CA LYS A 150 2.64 6.34 -12.14
C LYS A 150 1.46 7.08 -12.75
N LEU A 151 1.70 8.19 -13.44
CA LEU A 151 0.66 8.91 -14.18
C LEU A 151 0.07 8.04 -15.30
N GLU A 152 0.88 7.21 -15.98
CA GLU A 152 0.38 6.23 -16.95
C GLU A 152 -0.44 5.13 -16.25
N VAL A 153 0.07 4.59 -15.14
CA VAL A 153 -0.63 3.55 -14.38
C VAL A 153 -1.97 4.05 -13.87
N ALA A 154 -2.06 5.28 -13.38
CA ALA A 154 -3.33 5.87 -12.96
C ALA A 154 -4.37 5.87 -14.09
N LYS A 155 -3.96 6.18 -15.32
CA LYS A 155 -4.84 6.08 -16.50
C LYS A 155 -5.27 4.64 -16.78
N TRP A 156 -4.35 3.68 -16.72
CA TRP A 156 -4.70 2.26 -16.92
C TRP A 156 -5.66 1.73 -15.85
N VAL A 157 -5.55 2.20 -14.61
CA VAL A 157 -6.50 1.87 -13.54
C VAL A 157 -7.91 2.34 -13.92
N ARG A 158 -8.03 3.56 -14.48
CA ARG A 158 -9.31 4.09 -14.96
C ARG A 158 -9.82 3.36 -16.20
N ASP A 159 -8.93 2.98 -17.11
CA ASP A 159 -9.28 2.27 -18.35
C ASP A 159 -9.90 0.89 -18.09
N VAL A 160 -9.57 0.25 -16.95
CA VAL A 160 -10.17 -1.02 -16.51
C VAL A 160 -11.29 -0.82 -15.47
N ASP A 161 -11.78 0.42 -15.32
CA ASP A 161 -12.90 0.78 -14.41
C ASP A 161 -12.68 0.42 -12.93
N LEU A 162 -11.41 0.44 -12.47
CA LEU A 162 -11.08 0.27 -11.07
C LEU A 162 -11.09 1.61 -10.33
N PRO A 163 -11.67 1.67 -9.13
CA PRO A 163 -11.54 2.82 -8.24
C PRO A 163 -10.07 3.13 -7.94
N LEU A 164 -9.70 4.42 -8.03
CA LEU A 164 -8.35 4.91 -7.78
C LEU A 164 -8.31 5.75 -6.50
N THR A 165 -7.44 5.40 -5.57
CA THR A 165 -7.00 6.31 -4.49
C THR A 165 -5.59 6.82 -4.82
N VAL A 166 -5.43 8.13 -4.83
CA VAL A 166 -4.10 8.77 -4.85
C VAL A 166 -3.63 8.92 -3.42
N ASN A 167 -2.52 8.26 -3.07
CA ASN A 167 -1.91 8.37 -1.75
C ASN A 167 -0.67 9.26 -1.82
N CYS A 168 -0.58 10.20 -0.89
CA CYS A 168 0.56 11.08 -0.69
C CYS A 168 1.01 11.04 0.77
N VAL A 169 2.25 10.58 1.01
CA VAL A 169 2.88 10.70 2.32
C VAL A 169 3.59 12.05 2.40
N VAL A 170 3.01 12.97 3.17
CA VAL A 170 3.53 14.35 3.29
C VAL A 170 4.66 14.46 4.30
N HIS A 171 5.66 15.25 3.94
CA HIS A 171 6.84 15.53 4.73
C HIS A 171 7.43 16.88 4.31
N ARG A 172 8.45 17.37 5.04
CA ARG A 172 9.10 18.67 4.80
C ARG A 172 9.39 19.00 3.33
N GLN A 173 9.68 17.99 2.50
CA GLN A 173 10.16 18.21 1.13
C GLN A 173 9.06 18.24 0.08
N ASN A 174 7.81 17.94 0.45
CA ASN A 174 6.67 17.91 -0.48
C ASN A 174 5.36 18.52 0.08
N ILE A 175 5.31 18.80 1.39
CA ILE A 175 4.09 19.29 2.04
C ILE A 175 3.61 20.65 1.47
N ASP A 176 4.53 21.47 0.98
CA ASP A 176 4.21 22.76 0.35
C ASP A 176 3.52 22.58 -1.03
N ASN A 177 3.52 21.35 -1.58
CA ASN A 177 2.84 21.00 -2.83
C ASN A 177 1.45 20.38 -2.62
N LEU A 178 0.86 20.52 -1.43
CA LEU A 178 -0.38 19.82 -1.07
C LEU A 178 -1.57 20.17 -1.99
N GLU A 179 -1.73 21.44 -2.34
CA GLU A 179 -2.77 21.88 -3.30
C GLU A 179 -2.58 21.20 -4.67
N ASN A 180 -1.33 21.09 -5.12
CA ASN A 180 -1.00 20.42 -6.38
C ASN A 180 -1.32 18.91 -6.32
N PHE A 181 -1.14 18.24 -5.17
CA PHE A 181 -1.56 16.85 -4.99
C PHE A 181 -3.07 16.68 -5.12
N ILE A 182 -3.85 17.57 -4.50
CA ILE A 182 -5.31 17.57 -4.59
C ILE A 182 -5.73 17.80 -6.06
N GLN A 183 -5.09 18.74 -6.74
CA GLN A 183 -5.38 18.99 -8.16
C GLN A 183 -4.99 17.82 -9.04
N MET A 184 -3.83 17.22 -8.84
CA MET A 184 -3.39 16.02 -9.56
C MET A 184 -4.38 14.86 -9.38
N ALA A 185 -4.88 14.64 -8.17
CA ALA A 185 -5.88 13.60 -7.93
C ALA A 185 -7.19 13.86 -8.70
N ARG A 186 -7.63 15.11 -8.78
CA ARG A 186 -8.79 15.51 -9.60
C ARG A 186 -8.53 15.28 -11.09
N ASP A 187 -7.34 15.65 -11.58
CA ASP A 187 -6.98 15.49 -12.99
C ASP A 187 -6.85 14.01 -13.40
N LEU A 188 -6.54 13.14 -12.43
CA LEU A 188 -6.50 11.69 -12.60
C LEU A 188 -7.86 11.01 -12.40
N ASP A 189 -8.92 11.79 -12.12
CA ASP A 189 -10.27 11.28 -11.82
C ASP A 189 -10.25 10.23 -10.69
N ALA A 190 -9.48 10.50 -9.65
CA ALA A 190 -9.41 9.64 -8.47
C ALA A 190 -10.64 9.82 -7.58
N GLU A 191 -11.20 8.70 -7.10
CA GLU A 191 -12.34 8.73 -6.16
C GLU A 191 -11.93 9.24 -4.77
N ARG A 192 -10.63 9.09 -4.42
CA ARG A 192 -10.11 9.49 -3.12
C ARG A 192 -8.69 10.01 -3.22
N VAL A 193 -8.40 10.99 -2.40
CA VAL A 193 -7.04 11.40 -2.04
C VAL A 193 -6.79 11.02 -0.58
N GLU A 194 -5.68 10.35 -0.32
CA GLU A 194 -5.20 10.06 1.02
C GLU A 194 -3.93 10.86 1.28
N ILE A 195 -4.01 11.78 2.24
CA ILE A 195 -2.88 12.60 2.69
C ILE A 195 -2.44 12.05 4.04
N ALA A 196 -1.33 11.32 4.04
CA ALA A 196 -0.82 10.65 5.22
C ALA A 196 0.45 11.34 5.73
N GLN A 197 0.64 11.36 7.04
CA GLN A 197 1.89 11.81 7.64
C GLN A 197 2.92 10.68 7.69
N VAL A 198 4.21 11.02 7.64
CA VAL A 198 5.29 10.04 7.78
C VAL A 198 5.20 9.32 9.12
N GLN A 199 5.22 8.01 9.07
CA GLN A 199 5.41 7.17 10.25
C GLN A 199 6.90 6.96 10.49
N TYR A 200 7.43 7.53 11.58
CA TYR A 200 8.87 7.53 11.87
C TYR A 200 9.36 6.21 12.47
N TYR A 201 9.31 5.16 11.65
CA TYR A 201 9.93 3.86 11.87
C TYR A 201 11.00 3.60 10.80
N GLY A 202 11.82 2.58 10.96
CA GLY A 202 12.77 2.13 9.96
C GLY A 202 13.66 3.24 9.37
N TRP A 203 13.63 3.40 8.06
CA TRP A 203 14.36 4.43 7.34
C TRP A 203 13.87 5.84 7.65
N ALA A 204 12.55 6.02 7.78
CA ALA A 204 11.98 7.32 8.16
C ALA A 204 12.52 7.82 9.51
N LEU A 205 12.68 6.94 10.49
CA LEU A 205 13.25 7.29 11.78
C LEU A 205 14.71 7.72 11.66
N LYS A 206 15.51 7.03 10.86
CA LYS A 206 16.92 7.39 10.61
C LYS A 206 17.07 8.75 9.93
N ASN A 207 16.16 9.07 9.03
CA ASN A 207 16.18 10.29 8.24
C ASN A 207 15.26 11.39 8.80
N ARG A 208 14.72 11.21 10.00
CA ARG A 208 13.69 12.04 10.62
C ARG A 208 13.99 13.55 10.51
N ALA A 209 15.22 13.97 10.80
CA ALA A 209 15.58 15.38 10.79
C ALA A 209 15.39 16.07 9.44
N ALA A 210 15.49 15.33 8.32
CA ALA A 210 15.30 15.83 6.97
C ALA A 210 13.82 15.85 6.53
N PHE A 211 12.94 15.15 7.24
CA PHE A 211 11.55 14.90 6.81
C PHE A 211 10.49 15.47 7.74
N ILE A 212 10.80 15.84 8.98
CA ILE A 212 9.82 16.51 9.86
C ILE A 212 9.49 17.88 9.27
N PRO A 213 8.23 18.18 8.96
CA PRO A 213 7.78 19.51 8.55
C PRO A 213 8.06 20.56 9.64
N THR A 214 8.18 21.81 9.24
CA THR A 214 8.22 22.93 10.20
C THR A 214 6.82 23.21 10.75
N PRO A 215 6.67 23.89 11.90
CA PRO A 215 5.37 24.33 12.39
C PRO A 215 4.60 25.15 11.34
N GLU A 216 5.26 26.07 10.65
CA GLU A 216 4.66 26.93 9.62
C GLU A 216 4.13 26.11 8.43
N GLN A 217 4.85 25.06 8.03
CA GLN A 217 4.38 24.12 6.98
C GLN A 217 3.15 23.34 7.43
N LEU A 218 3.11 22.91 8.71
CA LEU A 218 1.96 22.21 9.27
C LEU A 218 0.73 23.12 9.38
N ASP A 219 0.92 24.36 9.83
CA ASP A 219 -0.15 25.35 9.94
C ASP A 219 -0.75 25.62 8.54
N HIS A 220 0.09 25.86 7.54
CA HIS A 220 -0.34 26.07 6.16
C HIS A 220 -1.07 24.85 5.58
N ALA A 221 -0.52 23.64 5.79
CA ALA A 221 -1.17 22.41 5.32
C ALA A 221 -2.56 22.18 5.96
N THR A 222 -2.73 22.59 7.22
CA THR A 222 -4.02 22.49 7.93
C THR A 222 -5.07 23.47 7.37
N GLU A 223 -4.65 24.58 6.77
CA GLU A 223 -5.57 25.50 6.10
C GLU A 223 -6.06 24.98 4.74
N ILE A 224 -5.28 24.08 4.10
CA ILE A 224 -5.61 23.50 2.79
C ILE A 224 -6.56 22.30 2.90
N VAL A 225 -6.47 21.53 3.97
CA VAL A 225 -7.23 20.27 4.20
C VAL A 225 -8.42 20.54 5.11
#